data_7a68a23ea619b3fa02a5090d4fe124e6
#
_entry.id   7a68a23ea619b3fa02a5090d4fe124e6
#
_cell.length_a   1.000
_cell.length_b   1.000
_cell.length_c   1.000
_cell.angle_alpha   90.00
_cell.angle_beta   90.00
_cell.angle_gamma   90.00
#
_symmetry.space_group_name_H-M   'P 1'
#
loop_
_entity.id
_entity.type
_entity.pdbx_description
1 polymer ?
#
loop_
_entity_poly.entity_id
_entity_poly.type
_entity_poly.pdbx_seq_one_letter_code
_entity_poly.pdbx_strand_id
1 'polypeptide(L)'
;RRRHTRSFHVTGVQTCALPIFLREWMDEGYKTIKSYDNIYSEWLGIRESIKMTTVKPSGTVSILAGESPGVHWTPGGKYFLRAIRFSNDDPMLPLFKMAQYRVEPASESPDTTSVVFFPIESSATRSEKDVTIFEKMAIAATAQRYWSDNSVSVTVSFDAEKEAEHVGTVLHMYDGQLKTVSFLPMGNFVYPQMPYTQITAEEYEDATMKLFPIDFSGIYAGMASDAIGESYCTTDACEIKFIKENTK
;
A
#
# COMPACT_ATOMS: atom_id res chain seq x y z
N ARG A 1 14.46 -29.50 -9.34
CA ARG A 1 13.76 -28.92 -10.53
C ARG A 1 13.33 -27.52 -10.17
N ARG A 2 14.02 -26.50 -10.69
CA ARG A 2 13.66 -25.08 -10.55
C ARG A 2 12.41 -24.85 -11.38
N ARG A 3 11.30 -24.45 -10.73
CA ARG A 3 10.12 -23.92 -11.42
C ARG A 3 10.47 -22.50 -11.87
N HIS A 4 10.57 -22.29 -13.18
CA HIS A 4 10.62 -20.95 -13.76
C HIS A 4 9.26 -20.29 -13.52
N THR A 5 9.21 -19.28 -12.67
CA THR A 5 8.13 -18.31 -12.62
C THR A 5 8.18 -17.53 -13.92
N ARG A 6 7.22 -17.76 -14.82
CA ARG A 6 7.08 -16.94 -16.02
C ARG A 6 6.58 -15.58 -15.61
N SER A 7 7.46 -14.59 -15.70
CA SER A 7 7.07 -13.17 -15.66
C SER A 7 6.19 -12.92 -16.88
N PHE A 8 4.93 -12.59 -16.67
CA PHE A 8 4.02 -12.18 -17.74
C PHE A 8 4.30 -10.71 -18.04
N HIS A 9 5.03 -10.44 -19.11
CA HIS A 9 5.10 -9.11 -19.70
C HIS A 9 3.77 -8.81 -20.40
N VAL A 10 3.00 -7.91 -19.81
CA VAL A 10 1.70 -7.47 -20.31
C VAL A 10 1.91 -6.35 -21.33
N THR A 11 1.88 -6.65 -22.61
CA THR A 11 1.84 -5.65 -23.68
C THR A 11 0.41 -5.20 -23.97
N GLY A 12 0.23 -3.95 -24.45
CA GLY A 12 -1.01 -3.16 -24.53
C GLY A 12 -2.28 -3.76 -25.15
N VAL A 13 -2.29 -5.02 -25.57
CA VAL A 13 -3.51 -5.75 -26.04
C VAL A 13 -4.31 -6.35 -24.88
N GLN A 14 -3.83 -6.24 -23.65
CA GLN A 14 -4.38 -6.94 -22.49
C GLN A 14 -5.39 -6.11 -21.65
N THR A 15 -5.73 -4.90 -22.06
CA THR A 15 -6.66 -4.02 -21.33
C THR A 15 -8.06 -4.58 -21.16
N CYS A 16 -8.52 -5.48 -22.04
CA CYS A 16 -9.84 -6.13 -21.92
C CYS A 16 -9.78 -7.49 -21.22
N ALA A 17 -8.68 -8.24 -21.35
CA ALA A 17 -8.54 -9.57 -20.76
C ALA A 17 -8.20 -9.51 -19.27
N LEU A 18 -7.42 -8.53 -18.83
CA LEU A 18 -6.99 -8.40 -17.44
C LEU A 18 -8.15 -8.27 -16.43
N PRO A 19 -9.19 -7.44 -16.66
CA PRO A 19 -10.35 -7.38 -15.76
C PRO A 19 -11.11 -8.71 -15.66
N ILE A 20 -11.18 -9.50 -16.75
CA ILE A 20 -11.85 -10.81 -16.76
C ILE A 20 -11.07 -11.79 -15.89
N PHE A 21 -9.77 -11.93 -16.11
CA PHE A 21 -8.91 -12.80 -15.30
C PHE A 21 -8.85 -12.36 -13.85
N LEU A 22 -8.77 -11.07 -13.57
CA LEU A 22 -8.77 -10.56 -12.20
C LEU A 22 -10.05 -10.96 -11.48
N ARG A 23 -11.20 -10.83 -12.13
CA ARG A 23 -12.50 -11.27 -11.60
C ARG A 23 -12.52 -12.77 -11.32
N GLU A 24 -12.07 -13.58 -12.27
CA GLU A 24 -12.01 -15.03 -12.13
C GLU A 24 -11.11 -15.44 -10.96
N TRP A 25 -9.93 -14.86 -10.86
CA TRP A 25 -8.98 -15.14 -9.77
C TRP A 25 -9.53 -14.73 -8.40
N MET A 26 -10.20 -13.59 -8.32
CA MET A 26 -10.84 -13.14 -7.08
C MET A 26 -11.98 -14.07 -6.67
N ASP A 27 -12.85 -14.45 -7.60
CA ASP A 27 -13.99 -15.32 -7.34
C ASP A 27 -13.56 -16.75 -6.94
N GLU A 28 -12.65 -17.34 -7.71
CA GLU A 28 -12.11 -18.68 -7.40
C GLU A 28 -11.26 -18.69 -6.11
N GLY A 29 -10.47 -17.65 -5.88
CA GLY A 29 -9.71 -17.47 -4.63
C GLY A 29 -10.63 -17.36 -3.43
N TYR A 30 -11.71 -16.59 -3.53
CA TYR A 30 -12.72 -16.46 -2.48
C TYR A 30 -13.40 -17.80 -2.17
N LYS A 31 -13.85 -18.54 -3.19
CA LYS A 31 -14.45 -19.86 -3.04
C LYS A 31 -13.49 -20.85 -2.37
N THR A 32 -12.22 -20.80 -2.74
CA THR A 32 -11.18 -21.64 -2.14
C THR A 32 -11.02 -21.34 -0.65
N ILE A 33 -10.89 -20.06 -0.27
CA ILE A 33 -10.79 -19.65 1.14
C ILE A 33 -12.02 -20.09 1.91
N LYS A 34 -13.22 -19.90 1.36
CA LYS A 34 -14.47 -20.31 1.99
C LYS A 34 -14.53 -21.83 2.22
N SER A 35 -14.08 -22.61 1.26
CA SER A 35 -14.01 -24.06 1.39
C SER A 35 -13.08 -24.49 2.53
N TYR A 36 -11.91 -23.87 2.65
CA TYR A 36 -10.99 -24.16 3.74
C TYR A 36 -11.48 -23.65 5.10
N ASP A 37 -12.13 -22.49 5.15
CA ASP A 37 -12.75 -21.99 6.38
C ASP A 37 -13.78 -23.01 6.93
N ASN A 38 -14.62 -23.57 6.07
CA ASN A 38 -15.59 -24.59 6.44
C ASN A 38 -14.88 -25.83 7.04
N ILE A 39 -13.88 -26.37 6.35
CA ILE A 39 -13.11 -27.55 6.80
C ILE A 39 -12.45 -27.30 8.16
N TYR A 40 -11.75 -26.16 8.32
CA TYR A 40 -11.05 -25.87 9.57
C TYR A 40 -11.99 -25.52 10.71
N SER A 41 -13.09 -24.85 10.44
CA SER A 41 -14.13 -24.56 11.43
C SER A 41 -14.74 -25.83 11.98
N GLU A 42 -15.01 -26.84 11.12
CA GLU A 42 -15.47 -28.15 11.52
C GLU A 42 -14.44 -28.90 12.40
N TRP A 43 -13.16 -28.92 11.97
CA TRP A 43 -12.10 -29.56 12.76
C TRP A 43 -11.86 -28.91 14.13
N LEU A 44 -12.04 -27.61 14.22
CA LEU A 44 -11.88 -26.87 15.47
C LEU A 44 -13.15 -26.81 16.32
N GLY A 45 -14.29 -27.29 15.81
CA GLY A 45 -15.57 -27.22 16.50
C GLY A 45 -16.08 -25.80 16.75
N ILE A 46 -15.75 -24.86 15.87
CA ILE A 46 -16.18 -23.46 15.93
C ILE A 46 -17.11 -23.12 14.76
N ARG A 47 -17.76 -21.95 14.82
CA ARG A 47 -18.59 -21.48 13.73
C ARG A 47 -17.72 -21.03 12.56
N GLU A 48 -18.23 -21.19 11.33
CA GLU A 48 -17.63 -20.61 10.14
C GLU A 48 -17.46 -19.07 10.28
N SER A 49 -16.45 -18.55 9.63
CA SER A 49 -16.18 -17.11 9.63
C SER A 49 -17.31 -16.34 8.94
N ILE A 50 -17.78 -15.27 9.59
CA ILE A 50 -18.79 -14.37 9.00
C ILE A 50 -18.17 -13.56 7.85
N LYS A 51 -16.87 -13.23 7.94
CA LYS A 51 -16.12 -12.48 6.95
C LYS A 51 -14.69 -13.02 6.90
N MET A 52 -14.23 -13.38 5.71
CA MET A 52 -12.94 -14.05 5.49
C MET A 52 -11.93 -13.16 4.80
N THR A 53 -12.39 -12.23 3.99
CA THR A 53 -11.54 -11.47 3.08
C THR A 53 -11.69 -9.96 3.26
N THR A 54 -10.61 -9.27 2.95
CA THR A 54 -10.58 -7.79 2.90
C THR A 54 -9.55 -7.34 1.88
N VAL A 55 -9.64 -6.09 1.46
CA VAL A 55 -8.59 -5.40 0.72
C VAL A 55 -8.14 -4.21 1.56
N LYS A 56 -6.86 -4.17 1.87
CA LYS A 56 -6.20 -3.08 2.58
C LYS A 56 -5.08 -2.50 1.72
N PRO A 57 -4.81 -1.20 1.81
CA PRO A 57 -3.60 -0.65 1.20
C PRO A 57 -2.36 -1.26 1.87
N SER A 58 -1.34 -1.50 1.08
CA SER A 58 -0.06 -2.03 1.55
C SER A 58 1.04 -0.99 1.30
N GLY A 59 0.86 0.21 1.86
CA GLY A 59 1.69 1.38 1.58
C GLY A 59 3.14 1.32 2.04
N THR A 60 3.54 0.27 2.79
CA THR A 60 4.91 0.08 3.24
C THR A 60 5.49 -1.19 2.64
N VAL A 61 4.96 -2.36 2.98
CA VAL A 61 5.56 -3.65 2.60
C VAL A 61 5.61 -3.87 1.10
N SER A 62 4.48 -3.70 0.39
CA SER A 62 4.46 -3.88 -1.07
C SER A 62 5.29 -2.82 -1.80
N ILE A 63 5.23 -1.58 -1.34
CA ILE A 63 5.99 -0.47 -1.94
C ILE A 63 7.50 -0.69 -1.79
N LEU A 64 7.97 -1.14 -0.64
CA LEU A 64 9.40 -1.46 -0.45
C LEU A 64 9.87 -2.61 -1.35
N ALA A 65 8.96 -3.50 -1.74
CA ALA A 65 9.22 -4.55 -2.73
C ALA A 65 9.05 -4.08 -4.19
N GLY A 66 8.76 -2.80 -4.43
CA GLY A 66 8.54 -2.24 -5.77
C GLY A 66 7.15 -2.52 -6.36
N GLU A 67 6.23 -3.08 -5.57
CA GLU A 67 4.91 -3.47 -6.01
C GLU A 67 3.82 -2.43 -5.69
N SER A 68 2.66 -2.57 -6.31
CA SER A 68 1.53 -1.66 -6.11
C SER A 68 0.90 -1.82 -4.72
N PRO A 69 0.41 -0.73 -4.09
CA PRO A 69 -0.19 -0.77 -2.77
C PRO A 69 -1.68 -1.20 -2.83
N GLY A 70 -1.95 -2.49 -2.88
CA GLY A 70 -3.31 -3.03 -2.96
C GLY A 70 -4.01 -2.65 -4.26
N VAL A 71 -5.17 -1.98 -4.17
CA VAL A 71 -5.94 -1.51 -5.34
C VAL A 71 -5.54 -0.10 -5.80
N HIS A 72 -4.40 0.41 -5.33
CA HIS A 72 -3.89 1.73 -5.68
C HIS A 72 -2.75 1.62 -6.70
N TRP A 73 -2.44 2.75 -7.33
CA TRP A 73 -1.28 2.91 -8.21
C TRP A 73 -0.18 3.68 -7.49
N THR A 74 1.06 3.50 -7.93
CA THR A 74 2.19 4.22 -7.36
C THR A 74 2.10 5.72 -7.66
N PRO A 75 2.23 6.60 -6.66
CA PRO A 75 2.04 8.04 -6.88
C PRO A 75 3.22 8.71 -7.59
N GLY A 76 4.42 8.15 -7.53
CA GLY A 76 5.65 8.81 -7.93
C GLY A 76 6.22 8.41 -9.30
N GLY A 77 5.52 7.61 -10.12
CA GLY A 77 6.09 7.08 -11.36
C GLY A 77 6.98 5.86 -11.11
N LYS A 78 8.00 5.64 -11.99
CA LYS A 78 8.86 4.46 -11.92
C LYS A 78 9.86 4.51 -10.76
N TYR A 79 10.47 5.66 -10.51
CA TYR A 79 11.49 5.87 -9.47
C TYR A 79 11.03 6.90 -8.46
N PHE A 80 11.09 6.56 -7.19
CA PHE A 80 10.73 7.49 -6.11
C PHE A 80 11.44 7.13 -4.80
N LEU A 81 11.53 8.10 -3.89
CA LEU A 81 11.90 7.86 -2.51
C LEU A 81 10.64 7.63 -1.68
N ARG A 82 10.59 6.51 -0.96
CA ARG A 82 9.58 6.26 0.06
C ARG A 82 10.13 6.68 1.42
N ALA A 83 9.52 7.67 2.04
CA ALA A 83 9.85 8.12 3.39
C ALA A 83 9.02 7.32 4.42
N ILE A 84 9.69 6.67 5.36
CA ILE A 84 9.06 5.90 6.44
C ILE A 84 9.55 6.44 7.78
N ARG A 85 8.62 6.63 8.71
CA ARG A 85 8.90 7.12 10.06
C ARG A 85 9.17 5.96 11.02
N PHE A 86 10.21 6.13 11.80
CA PHE A 86 10.62 5.20 12.87
C PHE A 86 10.77 5.97 14.17
N SER A 87 10.50 5.32 15.31
CA SER A 87 10.89 5.86 16.61
C SER A 87 12.41 6.02 16.66
N ASN A 88 12.89 7.06 17.36
CA ASN A 88 14.33 7.22 17.57
C ASN A 88 14.96 6.04 18.35
N ASP A 89 14.15 5.31 19.11
CA ASP A 89 14.55 4.12 19.87
C ASP A 89 14.40 2.81 19.06
N ASP A 90 13.96 2.89 17.79
CA ASP A 90 13.77 1.71 16.95
C ASP A 90 15.13 1.02 16.67
N PRO A 91 15.27 -0.28 16.97
CA PRO A 91 16.51 -1.03 16.76
C PRO A 91 16.92 -1.14 15.28
N MET A 92 16.03 -0.86 14.36
CA MET A 92 16.32 -0.83 12.93
C MET A 92 17.09 0.41 12.48
N LEU A 93 16.97 1.54 13.20
CA LEU A 93 17.60 2.80 12.78
C LEU A 93 19.13 2.73 12.69
N PRO A 94 19.86 2.14 13.66
CA PRO A 94 21.29 1.94 13.53
C PRO A 94 21.67 1.12 12.27
N LEU A 95 20.89 0.11 11.93
CA LEU A 95 21.15 -0.74 10.77
C LEU A 95 20.94 0.02 9.45
N PHE A 96 19.89 0.83 9.34
CA PHE A 96 19.69 1.69 8.17
C PHE A 96 20.84 2.68 8.01
N LYS A 97 21.32 3.29 9.11
CA LYS A 97 22.49 4.19 9.07
C LYS A 97 23.77 3.47 8.65
N MET A 98 24.01 2.27 9.17
CA MET A 98 25.17 1.44 8.78
C MET A 98 25.10 1.03 7.30
N ALA A 99 23.89 0.71 6.82
CA ALA A 99 23.63 0.39 5.42
C ALA A 99 23.58 1.62 4.49
N GLN A 100 23.89 2.82 5.00
CA GLN A 100 23.97 4.08 4.27
C GLN A 100 22.63 4.58 3.72
N TYR A 101 21.49 4.16 4.29
CA TYR A 101 20.22 4.81 3.98
C TYR A 101 20.22 6.25 4.48
N ARG A 102 19.55 7.13 3.74
CA ARG A 102 19.31 8.50 4.16
C ARG A 102 18.35 8.51 5.35
N VAL A 103 18.82 9.00 6.51
CA VAL A 103 18.06 9.10 7.74
C VAL A 103 18.09 10.53 8.23
N GLU A 104 16.92 11.13 8.46
CA GLU A 104 16.77 12.50 8.94
C GLU A 104 15.84 12.54 10.16
N PRO A 105 16.00 13.51 11.08
CA PRO A 105 15.01 13.77 12.10
C PRO A 105 13.67 14.17 11.46
N ALA A 106 12.54 13.72 12.02
CA ALA A 106 11.23 14.12 11.52
C ALA A 106 10.98 15.61 11.77
N SER A 107 10.49 16.33 10.76
CA SER A 107 10.27 17.79 10.83
C SER A 107 9.33 18.21 11.97
N GLU A 108 8.36 17.36 12.34
CA GLU A 108 7.32 17.68 13.32
C GLU A 108 7.62 17.13 14.71
N SER A 109 8.48 16.11 14.82
CA SER A 109 8.82 15.45 16.09
C SER A 109 10.27 14.93 16.08
N PRO A 110 11.27 15.81 15.94
CA PRO A 110 12.67 15.40 15.75
C PRO A 110 13.24 14.64 16.94
N ASP A 111 12.75 14.92 18.15
CA ASP A 111 13.24 14.31 19.38
C ASP A 111 12.80 12.85 19.58
N THR A 112 11.70 12.44 18.90
CA THR A 112 11.11 11.11 19.08
C THR A 112 11.09 10.28 17.81
N THR A 113 11.23 10.91 16.63
CA THR A 113 10.98 10.27 15.35
C THR A 113 12.07 10.60 14.33
N SER A 114 12.55 9.59 13.64
CA SER A 114 13.42 9.71 12.46
C SER A 114 12.72 9.23 11.20
N VAL A 115 13.06 9.83 10.07
CA VAL A 115 12.55 9.45 8.74
C VAL A 115 13.66 8.76 7.96
N VAL A 116 13.39 7.57 7.47
CA VAL A 116 14.28 6.82 6.58
C VAL A 116 13.73 6.87 5.16
N PHE A 117 14.59 7.20 4.20
CA PHE A 117 14.23 7.30 2.79
C PHE A 117 14.73 6.06 2.04
N PHE A 118 13.78 5.34 1.44
CA PHE A 118 14.05 4.14 0.67
C PHE A 118 13.94 4.47 -0.83
N PRO A 119 14.99 4.32 -1.63
CA PRO A 119 14.90 4.42 -3.08
C PRO A 119 14.17 3.20 -3.63
N ILE A 120 13.10 3.44 -4.39
CA ILE A 120 12.22 2.41 -4.93
C ILE A 120 12.18 2.50 -6.46
N GLU A 121 12.32 1.36 -7.11
CA GLU A 121 11.96 1.14 -8.50
C GLU A 121 10.65 0.37 -8.55
N SER A 122 9.60 0.99 -9.08
CA SER A 122 8.30 0.33 -9.21
C SER A 122 8.26 -0.62 -10.40
N SER A 123 7.71 -1.81 -10.20
CA SER A 123 7.38 -2.75 -11.27
C SER A 123 6.18 -2.30 -12.12
N ALA A 124 5.38 -1.34 -11.61
CA ALA A 124 4.18 -0.85 -12.26
C ALA A 124 4.50 -0.08 -13.54
N THR A 125 3.78 -0.41 -14.63
CA THR A 125 3.90 0.26 -15.92
C THR A 125 3.08 1.55 -16.01
N ARG A 126 2.11 1.74 -15.09
CA ARG A 126 1.23 2.90 -15.00
C ARG A 126 1.28 3.48 -13.59
N SER A 127 1.35 4.78 -13.53
CA SER A 127 1.28 5.53 -12.29
C SER A 127 -0.15 5.98 -11.98
N GLU A 128 -0.35 6.52 -10.81
CA GLU A 128 -1.64 7.10 -10.38
C GLU A 128 -2.18 8.17 -11.36
N LYS A 129 -1.29 8.91 -12.03
CA LYS A 129 -1.65 9.97 -13.00
C LYS A 129 -2.13 9.43 -14.34
N ASP A 130 -1.82 8.16 -14.64
CA ASP A 130 -2.17 7.51 -15.91
C ASP A 130 -3.53 6.81 -15.86
N VAL A 131 -4.22 6.88 -14.71
CA VAL A 131 -5.44 6.13 -14.42
C VAL A 131 -6.56 7.07 -14.04
N THR A 132 -7.69 6.95 -14.74
CA THR A 132 -8.86 7.81 -14.54
C THR A 132 -9.61 7.44 -13.25
N ILE A 133 -10.38 8.41 -12.71
CA ILE A 133 -11.31 8.20 -11.60
C ILE A 133 -12.27 7.02 -11.85
N PHE A 134 -12.73 6.84 -13.10
CA PHE A 134 -13.63 5.75 -13.49
C PHE A 134 -12.97 4.39 -13.38
N GLU A 135 -11.72 4.27 -13.82
CA GLU A 135 -10.97 3.03 -13.75
C GLU A 135 -10.62 2.65 -12.29
N LYS A 136 -10.22 3.63 -11.48
CA LYS A 136 -9.97 3.45 -10.05
C LYS A 136 -11.21 2.93 -9.31
N MET A 137 -12.36 3.53 -9.58
CA MET A 137 -13.65 3.09 -9.02
C MET A 137 -14.04 1.69 -9.51
N ALA A 138 -13.83 1.39 -10.79
CA ALA A 138 -14.15 0.07 -11.37
C ALA A 138 -13.34 -1.06 -10.69
N ILE A 139 -12.06 -0.85 -10.45
CA ILE A 139 -11.20 -1.82 -9.75
C ILE A 139 -11.64 -2.00 -8.29
N ALA A 140 -11.94 -0.90 -7.58
CA ALA A 140 -12.43 -0.95 -6.21
C ALA A 140 -13.75 -1.72 -6.11
N ALA A 141 -14.71 -1.45 -7.02
CA ALA A 141 -16.00 -2.15 -7.08
C ALA A 141 -15.83 -3.64 -7.43
N THR A 142 -14.91 -3.96 -8.34
CA THR A 142 -14.59 -5.36 -8.69
C THR A 142 -14.05 -6.11 -7.47
N ALA A 143 -13.10 -5.51 -6.75
CA ALA A 143 -12.56 -6.10 -5.53
C ALA A 143 -13.62 -6.26 -4.43
N GLN A 144 -14.53 -5.28 -4.27
CA GLN A 144 -15.63 -5.38 -3.31
C GLN A 144 -16.61 -6.49 -3.65
N ARG A 145 -16.89 -6.69 -4.92
CA ARG A 145 -17.90 -7.65 -5.38
C ARG A 145 -17.41 -9.10 -5.37
N TYR A 146 -16.16 -9.33 -5.80
CA TYR A 146 -15.67 -10.67 -6.08
C TYR A 146 -14.67 -11.20 -5.05
N TRP A 147 -14.15 -10.33 -4.19
CA TRP A 147 -13.15 -10.72 -3.19
C TRP A 147 -13.53 -10.35 -1.77
N SER A 148 -13.96 -9.11 -1.51
CA SER A 148 -13.92 -8.56 -0.16
C SER A 148 -15.26 -8.66 0.58
N ASP A 149 -15.30 -9.46 1.63
CA ASP A 149 -16.43 -9.46 2.59
C ASP A 149 -16.47 -8.18 3.42
N ASN A 150 -15.30 -7.62 3.73
CA ASN A 150 -15.20 -6.35 4.43
C ASN A 150 -15.20 -5.19 3.43
N SER A 151 -15.18 -3.96 3.94
CA SER A 151 -15.00 -2.80 3.10
C SER A 151 -13.63 -2.87 2.40
N VAL A 152 -13.60 -2.63 1.08
CA VAL A 152 -12.36 -2.34 0.37
C VAL A 152 -11.86 -0.99 0.84
N SER A 153 -10.66 -0.96 1.43
CA SER A 153 -10.02 0.27 1.83
C SER A 153 -9.38 0.92 0.61
N VAL A 154 -9.99 1.98 0.11
CA VAL A 154 -9.56 2.67 -1.10
C VAL A 154 -9.68 4.18 -0.97
N THR A 155 -8.64 4.88 -1.42
CA THR A 155 -8.66 6.31 -1.68
C THR A 155 -8.52 6.52 -3.18
N VAL A 156 -9.55 7.06 -3.79
CA VAL A 156 -9.59 7.36 -5.22
C VAL A 156 -9.03 8.76 -5.43
N SER A 157 -7.78 8.83 -5.84
CA SER A 157 -7.16 10.08 -6.24
C SER A 157 -7.63 10.50 -7.63
N PHE A 158 -7.81 11.79 -7.85
CA PHE A 158 -8.30 12.34 -9.11
C PHE A 158 -7.69 13.70 -9.43
N ASP A 159 -7.58 14.02 -10.70
CA ASP A 159 -7.15 15.34 -11.18
C ASP A 159 -8.29 16.35 -10.92
N ALA A 160 -8.04 17.30 -10.00
CA ALA A 160 -9.07 18.26 -9.60
C ALA A 160 -9.55 19.17 -10.74
N GLU A 161 -8.68 19.47 -11.72
CA GLU A 161 -9.03 20.34 -12.84
C GLU A 161 -9.83 19.60 -13.92
N LYS A 162 -9.56 18.29 -14.10
CA LYS A 162 -10.16 17.50 -15.20
C LYS A 162 -11.28 16.57 -14.76
N GLU A 163 -11.25 16.09 -13.53
CA GLU A 163 -12.10 14.99 -13.08
C GLU A 163 -13.04 15.36 -11.94
N ALA A 164 -12.92 16.57 -11.32
CA ALA A 164 -13.78 16.95 -10.20
C ALA A 164 -15.28 16.89 -10.52
N GLU A 165 -15.67 17.28 -11.74
CA GLU A 165 -17.06 17.23 -12.20
C GLU A 165 -17.60 15.79 -12.31
N HIS A 166 -16.71 14.80 -12.45
CA HIS A 166 -17.08 13.39 -12.59
C HIS A 166 -17.31 12.67 -11.25
N VAL A 167 -16.92 13.26 -10.12
CA VAL A 167 -17.07 12.64 -8.79
C VAL A 167 -18.51 12.22 -8.51
N GLY A 168 -19.48 13.12 -8.77
CA GLY A 168 -20.90 12.79 -8.60
C GLY A 168 -21.37 11.66 -9.52
N THR A 169 -20.90 11.66 -10.75
CA THR A 169 -21.23 10.63 -11.75
C THR A 169 -20.72 9.26 -11.34
N VAL A 170 -19.44 9.16 -10.94
CA VAL A 170 -18.87 7.86 -10.53
C VAL A 170 -19.48 7.35 -9.23
N LEU A 171 -19.81 8.22 -8.28
CA LEU A 171 -20.56 7.84 -7.08
C LEU A 171 -21.90 7.22 -7.44
N HIS A 172 -22.64 7.84 -8.35
CA HIS A 172 -23.93 7.31 -8.80
C HIS A 172 -23.79 5.99 -9.56
N MET A 173 -22.78 5.86 -10.43
CA MET A 173 -22.52 4.61 -11.19
C MET A 173 -22.20 3.41 -10.28
N TYR A 174 -21.55 3.63 -9.15
CA TYR A 174 -21.12 2.57 -8.22
C TYR A 174 -21.92 2.56 -6.92
N ASP A 175 -23.06 3.25 -6.87
CA ASP A 175 -23.97 3.21 -5.74
C ASP A 175 -24.40 1.78 -5.41
N GLY A 176 -24.34 1.41 -4.14
CA GLY A 176 -24.63 0.06 -3.65
C GLY A 176 -23.58 -1.01 -3.99
N GLN A 177 -22.52 -0.68 -4.76
CA GLN A 177 -21.46 -1.64 -5.10
C GLN A 177 -20.24 -1.56 -4.17
N LEU A 178 -20.03 -0.41 -3.54
CA LEU A 178 -18.96 -0.16 -2.57
C LEU A 178 -19.56 0.09 -1.19
N LYS A 179 -18.88 -0.36 -0.14
CA LYS A 179 -19.28 -0.08 1.25
C LYS A 179 -18.79 1.29 1.69
N THR A 180 -17.59 1.65 1.27
CA THR A 180 -16.98 2.98 1.54
C THR A 180 -16.04 3.33 0.39
N VAL A 181 -15.84 4.62 0.19
CA VAL A 181 -14.82 5.18 -0.71
C VAL A 181 -14.40 6.56 -0.19
N SER A 182 -13.13 6.87 -0.29
CA SER A 182 -12.60 8.20 -0.04
C SER A 182 -12.09 8.79 -1.34
N PHE A 183 -12.28 10.09 -1.54
CA PHE A 183 -11.75 10.82 -2.68
C PHE A 183 -10.67 11.80 -2.25
N LEU A 184 -9.60 11.87 -3.02
CA LEU A 184 -8.48 12.77 -2.76
C LEU A 184 -8.10 13.51 -4.05
N PRO A 185 -8.23 14.84 -4.12
CA PRO A 185 -7.74 15.58 -5.28
C PRO A 185 -6.20 15.48 -5.33
N MET A 186 -5.68 15.11 -6.48
CA MET A 186 -4.25 15.19 -6.74
C MET A 186 -3.85 16.66 -6.86
N GLY A 187 -2.81 17.06 -6.14
CA GLY A 187 -2.30 18.42 -6.16
C GLY A 187 -0.79 18.44 -6.01
N ASN A 188 -0.17 19.57 -6.35
CA ASN A 188 1.25 19.81 -6.12
C ASN A 188 1.49 20.23 -4.66
N PHE A 189 1.03 19.40 -3.72
CA PHE A 189 1.31 19.63 -2.31
C PHE A 189 2.77 19.30 -2.05
N VAL A 190 3.57 20.31 -1.75
CA VAL A 190 4.97 20.15 -1.33
C VAL A 190 5.06 20.51 0.14
N TYR A 191 5.31 19.50 0.96
CA TYR A 191 5.62 19.67 2.38
C TYR A 191 6.87 18.86 2.75
N PRO A 192 7.57 19.22 3.82
CA PRO A 192 8.79 18.51 4.21
C PRO A 192 8.54 17.02 4.44
N GLN A 193 9.46 16.19 3.95
CA GLN A 193 9.45 14.73 4.16
C GLN A 193 8.15 14.05 3.70
N MET A 194 7.69 14.39 2.48
CA MET A 194 6.55 13.72 1.85
C MET A 194 6.74 12.20 1.83
N PRO A 195 5.66 11.41 1.99
CA PRO A 195 5.72 9.95 1.96
C PRO A 195 6.31 9.39 0.66
N TYR A 196 6.09 10.09 -0.44
CA TYR A 196 6.58 9.73 -1.76
C TYR A 196 7.18 10.96 -2.44
N THR A 197 8.42 10.85 -2.89
CA THR A 197 9.09 11.91 -3.67
C THR A 197 9.60 11.31 -4.96
N GLN A 198 9.06 11.75 -6.09
CA GLN A 198 9.53 11.31 -7.41
C GLN A 198 10.99 11.72 -7.60
N ILE A 199 11.79 10.80 -8.15
CA ILE A 199 13.19 11.02 -8.47
C ILE A 199 13.47 10.56 -9.90
N THR A 200 14.59 10.99 -10.46
CA THR A 200 15.07 10.53 -11.77
C THR A 200 15.74 9.15 -11.67
N ALA A 201 15.96 8.49 -12.81
CA ALA A 201 16.72 7.26 -12.86
C ALA A 201 18.16 7.43 -12.34
N GLU A 202 18.80 8.56 -12.66
CA GLU A 202 20.15 8.88 -12.20
C GLU A 202 20.20 9.07 -10.68
N GLU A 203 19.23 9.77 -10.10
CA GLU A 203 19.12 9.94 -8.64
C GLU A 203 18.84 8.60 -7.94
N TYR A 204 18.07 7.71 -8.57
CA TYR A 204 17.83 6.38 -8.06
C TYR A 204 19.11 5.54 -8.05
N GLU A 205 19.86 5.53 -9.16
CA GLU A 205 21.14 4.85 -9.27
C GLU A 205 22.15 5.38 -8.25
N ASP A 206 22.25 6.68 -8.12
CA ASP A 206 23.12 7.33 -7.12
C ASP A 206 22.75 6.96 -5.68
N ALA A 207 21.47 6.88 -5.38
CA ALA A 207 20.98 6.50 -4.05
C ALA A 207 21.26 5.02 -3.76
N THR A 208 21.04 4.14 -4.74
CA THR A 208 21.18 2.68 -4.56
C THR A 208 22.64 2.23 -4.56
N MET A 209 23.53 2.83 -5.36
CA MET A 209 24.96 2.49 -5.39
C MET A 209 25.65 2.68 -4.04
N LYS A 210 25.13 3.53 -3.17
CA LYS A 210 25.69 3.82 -1.84
C LYS A 210 25.22 2.85 -0.77
N LEU A 211 24.17 2.06 -1.05
CA LEU A 211 23.55 1.18 -0.06
C LEU A 211 24.34 -0.12 0.11
N PHE A 212 24.41 -0.56 1.36
CA PHE A 212 24.92 -1.89 1.71
C PHE A 212 23.78 -2.81 2.14
N PRO A 213 23.93 -4.14 1.97
CA PRO A 213 22.99 -5.10 2.52
C PRO A 213 22.82 -4.93 4.03
N ILE A 214 21.59 -5.00 4.51
CA ILE A 214 21.29 -4.91 5.93
C ILE A 214 21.47 -6.29 6.57
N ASP A 215 22.25 -6.37 7.64
CA ASP A 215 22.35 -7.59 8.44
C ASP A 215 21.31 -7.57 9.56
N PHE A 216 20.29 -8.40 9.41
CA PHE A 216 19.21 -8.56 10.39
C PHE A 216 19.49 -9.61 11.47
N SER A 217 20.63 -10.30 11.44
CA SER A 217 20.91 -11.44 12.32
C SER A 217 20.84 -11.13 13.83
N GLY A 218 21.09 -9.87 14.21
CA GLY A 218 21.02 -9.41 15.61
C GLY A 218 19.62 -9.04 16.11
N ILE A 219 18.61 -8.93 15.24
CA ILE A 219 17.27 -8.44 15.62
C ILE A 219 16.35 -9.56 16.10
N TYR A 220 16.55 -10.78 15.64
CA TYR A 220 15.63 -11.91 15.87
C TYR A 220 15.63 -12.46 17.29
N ALA A 221 16.47 -11.98 18.18
CA ALA A 221 16.60 -12.46 19.55
C ALA A 221 15.66 -11.78 20.55
N GLY A 222 14.40 -11.51 20.19
CA GLY A 222 13.35 -11.19 21.16
C GLY A 222 12.71 -9.80 21.12
N MET A 223 12.70 -9.13 19.97
CA MET A 223 12.05 -7.83 19.84
C MET A 223 10.73 -7.92 19.06
N ALA A 224 9.62 -7.94 19.78
CA ALA A 224 8.39 -7.41 19.24
C ALA A 224 8.52 -5.88 19.25
N SER A 225 8.92 -5.25 18.16
CA SER A 225 8.78 -3.81 18.01
C SER A 225 7.32 -3.50 17.83
N ASP A 226 6.70 -2.84 18.81
CA ASP A 226 5.44 -2.17 18.58
C ASP A 226 5.70 -1.10 17.50
N ALA A 227 5.20 -1.33 16.30
CA ALA A 227 5.26 -0.33 15.26
C ALA A 227 4.54 0.91 15.77
N ILE A 228 5.26 1.99 15.97
CA ILE A 228 4.64 3.26 16.34
C ILE A 228 3.91 3.74 15.09
N GLY A 229 2.59 3.76 15.19
CA GLY A 229 1.74 4.21 14.10
C GLY A 229 2.06 5.64 13.67
N GLU A 230 1.99 5.88 12.38
CA GLU A 230 2.14 7.22 11.81
C GLU A 230 1.06 8.14 12.38
N SER A 231 1.45 9.30 12.91
CA SER A 231 0.52 10.28 13.53
C SER A 231 -0.44 10.94 12.55
N TYR A 232 -0.32 10.66 11.26
CA TYR A 232 -1.10 11.25 10.18
C TYR A 232 -1.75 10.16 9.34
N CYS A 233 -2.98 10.42 8.90
CA CYS A 233 -3.56 9.64 7.81
C CYS A 233 -2.69 9.85 6.56
N THR A 234 -1.79 8.92 6.31
CA THR A 234 -1.36 8.70 4.94
C THR A 234 -2.54 8.12 4.20
N THR A 235 -2.59 8.22 2.88
CA THR A 235 -3.66 7.66 2.04
C THR A 235 -3.99 6.20 2.36
N ASP A 236 -3.15 5.54 3.15
CA ASP A 236 -3.12 4.10 3.35
C ASP A 236 -3.53 3.62 4.76
N ALA A 237 -3.51 4.50 5.79
CA ALA A 237 -3.88 4.10 7.14
C ALA A 237 -4.41 5.28 7.98
N CYS A 238 -5.53 5.05 8.64
CA CYS A 238 -6.09 5.94 9.65
C CYS A 238 -5.89 5.30 11.01
N GLU A 239 -4.97 5.83 11.84
CA GLU A 239 -4.76 5.36 13.21
C GLU A 239 -5.50 6.22 14.21
N ILE A 240 -6.29 5.56 15.06
CA ILE A 240 -6.92 6.19 16.22
C ILE A 240 -5.94 6.09 17.38
N LYS A 241 -5.43 7.23 17.87
CA LYS A 241 -4.64 7.26 19.10
C LYS A 241 -5.56 6.97 20.28
N PHE A 242 -5.37 5.84 20.94
CA PHE A 242 -5.92 5.63 22.27
C PHE A 242 -5.10 6.48 23.28
N ILE A 243 -5.71 7.53 23.81
CA ILE A 243 -5.16 8.26 24.96
C ILE A 243 -5.25 7.29 26.13
N LYS A 244 -4.10 6.79 26.62
CA LYS A 244 -4.06 6.14 27.91
C LYS A 244 -4.37 7.22 28.96
N GLU A 245 -5.58 7.21 29.53
CA GLU A 245 -5.86 7.95 30.74
C GLU A 245 -4.93 7.45 31.83
N ASN A 246 -4.03 8.34 32.29
CA ASN A 246 -3.27 8.12 33.50
C ASN A 246 -4.23 8.11 34.67
N THR A 247 -4.69 6.94 35.09
CA THR A 247 -5.30 6.77 36.40
C THR A 247 -4.19 6.89 37.43
N LYS A 248 -4.25 7.99 38.20
CA LYS A 248 -3.50 8.17 39.43
C LYS A 248 -4.07 7.28 40.53
#